data_5136dbb1885770c33145f71bf048a2cc
#
_entry.id   5136dbb1885770c33145f71bf048a2cc
#
_cell.length_a   1.000
_cell.length_b   1.000
_cell.length_c   1.000
_cell.angle_alpha   90.00
_cell.angle_beta   90.00
_cell.angle_gamma   90.00
#
_symmetry.space_group_name_H-M   'P 1'
#
loop_
_entity.id
_entity.type
_entity.pdbx_description
1 polymer ?
#
loop_
_entity_poly.entity_id
_entity_poly.type
_entity_poly.pdbx_seq_one_letter_code
_entity_poly.pdbx_strand_id
1 'polypeptide(L)'
;LVLHKRRYACSCGKKFYESYEFLPRYLHRTKRLTWKIADLLHETASLKSVAKTSNVSVTTVCRILDSIHYSCPPLKEAVSIDEFKGNARTGKYQCILVNPKNHSIMDILPDRTQSHLTSYFREIDRAQRLRVKYFVCDMWQPYVDLAHTFFPNAKVCIDKYHFIRQVTWAMENVRKRLQKTMTITMRKYYKRSHKLLLTRYHKLTEENKKACDLMLLYNDDLRLAHWLKEKFYEICQDTRYSRQRRDFHDWIKIAGSSGLKEFEKCADTYRHWSKEILNAFKYGITNGTTEGFNNKIKVLKRNSYGIRNFERFRTRILHSTN
;
A
#
# COMPACT_ATOMS: atom_id res chain seq x y z
N LEU A 1 30.51 -30.42 2.16
CA LEU A 1 31.55 -30.47 3.18
C LEU A 1 31.32 -31.70 4.05
N VAL A 2 32.32 -32.61 4.12
CA VAL A 2 32.32 -33.72 5.07
C VAL A 2 33.19 -33.32 6.23
N LEU A 3 32.62 -33.33 7.45
CA LEU A 3 33.34 -32.97 8.67
C LEU A 3 33.45 -34.18 9.58
N HIS A 4 34.69 -34.66 9.81
CA HIS A 4 34.97 -35.71 10.74
C HIS A 4 35.20 -35.12 12.15
N LYS A 5 34.19 -35.24 13.00
CA LYS A 5 34.17 -34.68 14.35
C LYS A 5 34.76 -35.69 15.34
N ARG A 6 35.81 -35.31 16.05
CA ARG A 6 36.44 -36.18 17.06
C ARG A 6 35.61 -36.15 18.35
N ARG A 7 35.51 -37.29 18.98
CA ARG A 7 34.95 -37.47 20.32
C ARG A 7 36.06 -37.76 21.31
N TYR A 8 36.10 -37.01 22.36
CA TYR A 8 37.05 -37.16 23.43
C TYR A 8 36.40 -37.78 24.65
N ALA A 9 37.15 -38.55 25.42
CA ALA A 9 36.78 -39.04 26.72
C ALA A 9 37.80 -38.53 27.73
N CYS A 10 37.31 -37.90 28.79
CA CYS A 10 38.14 -37.46 29.91
C CYS A 10 38.37 -38.64 30.89
N SER A 11 39.47 -38.65 31.62
CA SER A 11 39.72 -39.59 32.70
C SER A 11 38.62 -39.57 33.79
N CYS A 12 37.92 -38.45 33.94
CA CYS A 12 36.73 -38.30 34.81
C CYS A 12 35.45 -38.93 34.26
N GLY A 13 35.48 -39.64 33.10
CA GLY A 13 34.34 -40.28 32.46
C GLY A 13 33.48 -39.34 31.58
N LYS A 14 33.74 -38.05 31.58
CA LYS A 14 32.99 -37.08 30.70
C LYS A 14 33.41 -37.28 29.25
N LYS A 15 32.40 -37.31 28.37
CA LYS A 15 32.60 -37.39 26.93
C LYS A 15 32.19 -36.06 26.30
N PHE A 16 33.01 -35.54 25.38
CA PHE A 16 32.73 -34.31 24.66
C PHE A 16 33.20 -34.39 23.20
N TYR A 17 32.65 -33.55 22.34
CA TYR A 17 33.02 -33.47 20.94
C TYR A 17 33.76 -32.17 20.66
N GLU A 18 34.58 -32.16 19.63
CA GLU A 18 35.16 -30.94 19.09
C GLU A 18 34.08 -29.87 18.85
N SER A 19 34.40 -28.63 19.16
CA SER A 19 33.61 -27.49 18.87
C SER A 19 34.29 -26.66 17.78
N TYR A 20 33.48 -26.15 16.84
CA TYR A 20 33.96 -25.32 15.75
C TYR A 20 33.19 -24.01 15.73
N GLU A 21 33.88 -22.89 15.58
CA GLU A 21 33.26 -21.58 15.58
C GLU A 21 32.29 -21.40 14.41
N PHE A 22 32.59 -21.95 13.23
CA PHE A 22 31.78 -21.90 12.04
C PHE A 22 30.57 -22.83 12.06
N LEU A 23 30.51 -23.81 12.95
CA LEU A 23 29.45 -24.81 13.08
C LEU A 23 28.82 -24.74 14.47
N PRO A 24 27.65 -24.09 14.63
CA PRO A 24 26.98 -24.03 15.92
C PRO A 24 26.66 -25.42 16.46
N ARG A 25 26.70 -25.54 17.79
CA ARG A 25 26.41 -26.80 18.49
C ARG A 25 25.02 -27.32 18.12
N TYR A 26 24.90 -28.60 17.85
CA TYR A 26 23.67 -29.29 17.45
C TYR A 26 23.09 -28.89 16.07
N LEU A 27 23.79 -28.10 15.26
CA LEU A 27 23.39 -27.83 13.90
C LEU A 27 24.21 -28.63 12.89
N HIS A 28 23.54 -29.06 11.80
CA HIS A 28 24.17 -29.72 10.65
C HIS A 28 24.41 -28.75 9.48
N ARG A 29 24.47 -27.45 9.78
CA ARG A 29 24.74 -26.37 8.81
C ARG A 29 25.68 -25.33 9.42
N THR A 30 26.54 -24.77 8.58
CA THR A 30 27.47 -23.71 8.98
C THR A 30 26.76 -22.37 9.18
N LYS A 31 27.34 -21.47 9.97
CA LYS A 31 26.86 -20.07 10.08
C LYS A 31 26.78 -19.41 8.71
N ARG A 32 27.80 -19.60 7.84
CA ARG A 32 27.84 -19.06 6.47
C ARG A 32 26.66 -19.50 5.63
N LEU A 33 26.25 -20.77 5.70
CA LEU A 33 25.06 -21.25 4.98
C LEU A 33 23.78 -20.63 5.53
N THR A 34 23.69 -20.42 6.84
CA THR A 34 22.54 -19.75 7.47
C THR A 34 22.43 -18.32 6.96
N TRP A 35 23.53 -17.57 6.89
CA TRP A 35 23.54 -16.20 6.34
C TRP A 35 23.20 -16.16 4.85
N LYS A 36 23.73 -17.08 4.04
CA LYS A 36 23.38 -17.21 2.63
C LYS A 36 21.88 -17.43 2.43
N ILE A 37 21.26 -18.26 3.28
CA ILE A 37 19.80 -18.49 3.21
C ILE A 37 19.04 -17.22 3.62
N ALA A 38 19.47 -16.53 4.66
CA ALA A 38 18.88 -15.25 5.05
C ALA A 38 18.99 -14.23 3.91
N ASP A 39 20.15 -14.12 3.28
CA ASP A 39 20.36 -13.23 2.13
C ASP A 39 19.44 -13.58 0.94
N LEU A 40 19.34 -14.85 0.56
CA LEU A 40 18.40 -15.31 -0.48
C LEU A 40 16.93 -15.03 -0.12
N LEU A 41 16.63 -14.88 1.16
CA LEU A 41 15.31 -14.49 1.62
C LEU A 41 15.01 -12.98 1.43
N HIS A 42 15.92 -12.10 1.06
CA HIS A 42 15.66 -10.75 0.59
C HIS A 42 14.98 -10.73 -0.80
N GLU A 43 15.25 -11.75 -1.60
CA GLU A 43 14.65 -11.88 -2.92
C GLU A 43 13.18 -12.31 -2.86
N THR A 44 12.42 -12.09 -3.92
CA THR A 44 11.01 -12.50 -4.00
C THR A 44 10.81 -14.00 -4.32
N ALA A 45 11.87 -14.81 -4.22
CA ALA A 45 11.83 -16.25 -4.50
C ALA A 45 10.97 -17.02 -3.47
N SER A 46 10.41 -18.17 -3.87
CA SER A 46 9.68 -19.04 -2.93
C SER A 46 10.62 -19.72 -1.92
N LEU A 47 10.09 -20.07 -0.74
CA LEU A 47 10.86 -20.83 0.27
C LEU A 47 11.39 -22.16 -0.30
N LYS A 48 10.63 -22.80 -1.20
CA LYS A 48 11.04 -24.02 -1.91
C LYS A 48 12.22 -23.75 -2.86
N SER A 49 12.21 -22.63 -3.57
CA SER A 49 13.32 -22.22 -4.43
C SER A 49 14.59 -21.95 -3.62
N VAL A 50 14.47 -21.20 -2.51
CA VAL A 50 15.60 -20.93 -1.60
C VAL A 50 16.16 -22.25 -1.04
N ALA A 51 15.31 -23.17 -0.63
CA ALA A 51 15.71 -24.50 -0.15
C ALA A 51 16.50 -25.28 -1.21
N LYS A 52 16.01 -25.30 -2.45
CA LYS A 52 16.68 -25.95 -3.59
C LYS A 52 18.04 -25.32 -3.89
N THR A 53 18.12 -24.00 -3.97
CA THR A 53 19.37 -23.26 -4.24
C THR A 53 20.41 -23.45 -3.13
N SER A 54 19.97 -23.62 -1.90
CA SER A 54 20.84 -23.80 -0.73
C SER A 54 21.11 -25.27 -0.37
N ASN A 55 20.52 -26.19 -1.11
CA ASN A 55 20.57 -27.64 -0.87
C ASN A 55 20.20 -28.02 0.57
N VAL A 56 19.10 -27.47 1.07
CA VAL A 56 18.55 -27.75 2.40
C VAL A 56 17.06 -28.06 2.32
N SER A 57 16.48 -28.60 3.40
CA SER A 57 15.03 -28.79 3.47
C SER A 57 14.28 -27.44 3.59
N VAL A 58 13.05 -27.38 3.09
CA VAL A 58 12.16 -26.21 3.25
C VAL A 58 11.94 -25.90 4.73
N THR A 59 11.88 -26.93 5.59
CA THR A 59 11.77 -26.77 7.04
C THR A 59 12.96 -26.03 7.64
N THR A 60 14.17 -26.26 7.12
CA THR A 60 15.38 -25.52 7.53
C THR A 60 15.26 -24.04 7.15
N VAL A 61 14.81 -23.73 5.95
CA VAL A 61 14.56 -22.35 5.51
C VAL A 61 13.50 -21.68 6.38
N CYS A 62 12.39 -22.38 6.69
CA CYS A 62 11.36 -21.87 7.60
C CYS A 62 11.93 -21.55 9.00
N ARG A 63 12.74 -22.45 9.58
CA ARG A 63 13.36 -22.20 10.91
C ARG A 63 14.31 -21.01 10.90
N ILE A 64 15.02 -20.79 9.80
CA ILE A 64 15.88 -19.60 9.66
C ILE A 64 14.99 -18.34 9.55
N LEU A 65 13.92 -18.36 8.74
CA LEU A 65 12.99 -17.25 8.65
C LEU A 65 12.34 -16.95 10.00
N ASP A 66 11.96 -17.98 10.77
CA ASP A 66 11.36 -17.84 12.10
C ASP A 66 12.35 -17.25 13.14
N SER A 67 13.66 -17.32 12.89
CA SER A 67 14.69 -16.70 13.74
C SER A 67 14.99 -15.24 13.38
N ILE A 68 14.43 -14.72 12.30
CA ILE A 68 14.57 -13.32 11.90
C ILE A 68 13.44 -12.51 12.54
N HIS A 69 13.78 -11.52 13.35
CA HIS A 69 12.81 -10.69 14.05
C HIS A 69 12.96 -9.23 13.62
N TYR A 70 11.84 -8.60 13.35
CA TYR A 70 11.73 -7.18 13.06
C TYR A 70 10.83 -6.52 14.10
N SER A 71 11.38 -5.58 14.86
CA SER A 71 10.61 -4.66 15.70
C SER A 71 10.17 -3.46 14.87
N CYS A 72 9.04 -2.85 15.24
CA CYS A 72 8.63 -1.59 14.65
C CYS A 72 9.69 -0.53 14.98
N PRO A 73 10.24 0.18 13.99
CA PRO A 73 11.16 1.27 14.23
C PRO A 73 10.45 2.42 14.97
N PRO A 74 11.19 3.26 15.72
CA PRO A 74 10.60 4.41 16.39
C PRO A 74 9.80 5.29 15.43
N LEU A 75 8.63 5.74 15.88
CA LEU A 75 7.78 6.63 15.09
C LEU A 75 8.52 7.94 14.80
N LYS A 76 8.49 8.33 13.53
CA LYS A 76 9.06 9.61 13.07
C LYS A 76 7.95 10.62 12.84
N GLU A 77 8.26 11.69 12.11
CA GLU A 77 7.38 12.82 11.86
C GLU A 77 6.12 12.47 11.04
N ALA A 78 6.18 11.43 10.20
CA ALA A 78 5.07 11.04 9.35
C ALA A 78 4.82 9.53 9.42
N VAL A 79 3.55 9.17 9.49
CA VAL A 79 3.04 7.80 9.46
C VAL A 79 1.96 7.70 8.39
N SER A 80 2.00 6.66 7.61
CA SER A 80 0.97 6.32 6.65
C SER A 80 0.43 4.93 6.92
N ILE A 81 -0.88 4.75 6.78
CA ILE A 81 -1.57 3.47 6.87
C ILE A 81 -2.31 3.20 5.56
N ASP A 82 -2.20 1.97 5.07
CA ASP A 82 -2.91 1.49 3.89
C ASP A 82 -3.23 -0.01 4.05
N GLU A 83 -4.01 -0.55 3.14
CA GLU A 83 -4.45 -1.94 3.15
C GLU A 83 -3.99 -2.70 1.92
N PHE A 84 -3.70 -3.96 2.13
CA PHE A 84 -3.50 -4.89 1.02
C PHE A 84 -4.19 -6.23 1.28
N LYS A 85 -4.51 -6.96 0.20
CA LYS A 85 -5.07 -8.32 0.32
C LYS A 85 -4.01 -9.29 0.77
N GLY A 86 -4.08 -9.70 2.02
CA GLY A 86 -3.20 -10.71 2.59
C GLY A 86 -3.50 -12.14 2.14
N ASN A 87 -2.62 -13.06 2.53
CA ASN A 87 -2.76 -14.51 2.30
C ASN A 87 -2.79 -15.29 3.61
N ALA A 88 -2.52 -14.62 4.73
CA ALA A 88 -2.54 -15.22 6.05
C ALA A 88 -3.97 -15.54 6.49
N ARG A 89 -4.12 -16.43 7.48
CA ARG A 89 -5.43 -16.81 8.04
C ARG A 89 -6.12 -15.71 8.84
N THR A 90 -5.44 -14.58 9.04
CA THR A 90 -5.87 -13.46 9.87
C THR A 90 -6.99 -12.61 9.28
N GLY A 91 -7.28 -12.72 8.00
CA GLY A 91 -8.33 -11.94 7.37
C GLY A 91 -8.06 -11.60 5.91
N LYS A 92 -9.06 -11.00 5.26
CA LYS A 92 -8.99 -10.63 3.84
C LYS A 92 -8.03 -9.46 3.58
N TYR A 93 -7.97 -8.51 4.52
CA TYR A 93 -7.17 -7.31 4.43
C TYR A 93 -6.21 -7.22 5.60
N GLN A 94 -4.97 -6.91 5.29
CA GLN A 94 -3.92 -6.63 6.25
C GLN A 94 -3.50 -5.17 6.09
N CYS A 95 -3.00 -4.56 7.18
CA CYS A 95 -2.54 -3.18 7.11
C CYS A 95 -1.02 -3.12 6.95
N ILE A 96 -0.58 -2.14 6.20
CA ILE A 96 0.82 -1.74 6.07
C ILE A 96 1.01 -0.36 6.70
N LEU A 97 1.98 -0.24 7.58
CA LEU A 97 2.44 1.02 8.13
C LEU A 97 3.72 1.44 7.44
N VAL A 98 3.73 2.63 6.88
CA VAL A 98 4.85 3.16 6.09
C VAL A 98 5.24 4.54 6.63
N ASN A 99 6.53 4.84 6.59
CA ASN A 99 7.00 6.21 6.71
C ASN A 99 7.07 6.84 5.31
N PRO A 100 6.13 7.73 4.95
CA PRO A 100 6.05 8.29 3.61
C PRO A 100 7.19 9.25 3.27
N LYS A 101 7.92 9.78 4.27
CA LYS A 101 9.08 10.66 4.06
C LYS A 101 10.36 9.89 3.75
N ASN A 102 10.55 8.74 4.38
CA ASN A 102 11.77 7.94 4.24
C ASN A 102 11.55 6.75 3.28
N HIS A 103 10.35 6.59 2.74
CA HIS A 103 10.01 5.51 1.83
C HIS A 103 10.33 4.12 2.40
N SER A 104 9.99 3.87 3.67
CA SER A 104 10.29 2.61 4.36
C SER A 104 9.05 2.01 5.03
N ILE A 105 8.93 0.69 4.98
CA ILE A 105 7.90 -0.02 5.75
C ILE A 105 8.28 0.01 7.22
N MET A 106 7.33 0.40 8.06
CA MET A 106 7.48 0.37 9.51
C MET A 106 7.01 -0.96 10.07
N ASP A 107 5.83 -1.39 9.67
CA ASP A 107 5.28 -2.67 10.11
C ASP A 107 4.14 -3.17 9.20
N ILE A 108 3.79 -4.45 9.39
CA ILE A 108 2.63 -5.10 8.76
C ILE A 108 1.74 -5.62 9.90
N LEU A 109 0.47 -5.26 9.88
CA LEU A 109 -0.50 -5.68 10.88
C LEU A 109 -1.45 -6.76 10.32
N PRO A 110 -1.93 -7.67 11.18
CA PRO A 110 -2.72 -8.84 10.76
C PRO A 110 -4.05 -8.48 10.10
N ASP A 111 -4.66 -7.41 10.52
CA ASP A 111 -5.93 -6.90 9.97
C ASP A 111 -6.10 -5.40 10.23
N ARG A 112 -7.24 -4.86 9.83
CA ARG A 112 -7.61 -3.45 9.97
C ARG A 112 -8.65 -3.19 11.05
N THR A 113 -8.94 -4.18 11.90
CA THR A 113 -9.96 -4.00 12.94
C THR A 113 -9.53 -2.94 13.93
N GLN A 114 -10.49 -2.14 14.36
CA GLN A 114 -10.22 -1.04 15.30
C GLN A 114 -9.61 -1.53 16.60
N SER A 115 -10.00 -2.72 17.07
CA SER A 115 -9.46 -3.35 18.28
C SER A 115 -7.95 -3.64 18.14
N HIS A 116 -7.54 -4.26 17.03
CA HIS A 116 -6.12 -4.56 16.79
C HIS A 116 -5.29 -3.30 16.61
N LEU A 117 -5.78 -2.34 15.80
CA LEU A 117 -5.08 -1.07 15.58
C LEU A 117 -4.95 -0.27 16.89
N THR A 118 -6.01 -0.25 17.71
CA THR A 118 -5.98 0.39 19.02
C THR A 118 -4.98 -0.26 19.96
N SER A 119 -4.98 -1.60 20.04
CA SER A 119 -4.02 -2.34 20.86
C SER A 119 -2.58 -2.06 20.42
N TYR A 120 -2.32 -2.16 19.11
CA TYR A 120 -1.00 -1.91 18.53
C TYR A 120 -0.48 -0.51 18.85
N PHE A 121 -1.26 0.54 18.59
CA PHE A 121 -0.80 1.93 18.84
C PHE A 121 -0.75 2.29 20.33
N ARG A 122 -1.47 1.58 21.19
CA ARG A 122 -1.40 1.74 22.65
C ARG A 122 -0.04 1.28 23.20
N GLU A 123 0.55 0.24 22.65
CA GLU A 123 1.86 -0.27 23.06
C GLU A 123 3.01 0.67 22.68
N ILE A 124 2.80 1.53 21.68
CA ILE A 124 3.83 2.52 21.30
C ILE A 124 3.86 3.66 22.32
N ASP A 125 5.06 4.00 22.80
CA ASP A 125 5.25 5.06 23.78
C ASP A 125 4.57 6.38 23.35
N ARG A 126 3.92 7.04 24.32
CA ARG A 126 3.19 8.28 24.10
C ARG A 126 4.09 9.39 23.55
N ALA A 127 5.34 9.50 24.02
CA ALA A 127 6.26 10.50 23.52
C ALA A 127 6.58 10.33 22.03
N GLN A 128 6.64 9.09 21.54
CA GLN A 128 6.80 8.80 20.10
C GLN A 128 5.56 9.21 19.32
N ARG A 129 4.36 8.89 19.83
CA ARG A 129 3.09 9.25 19.17
C ARG A 129 2.90 10.75 19.04
N LEU A 130 3.31 11.51 20.04
CA LEU A 130 3.25 12.99 20.04
C LEU A 130 4.21 13.64 19.04
N ARG A 131 5.25 12.95 18.59
CA ARG A 131 6.20 13.44 17.55
C ARG A 131 5.64 13.37 16.15
N VAL A 132 4.58 12.58 15.93
CA VAL A 132 3.95 12.44 14.61
C VAL A 132 3.22 13.74 14.27
N LYS A 133 3.64 14.38 13.18
CA LYS A 133 3.05 15.62 12.65
C LYS A 133 2.09 15.39 11.51
N TYR A 134 2.23 14.25 10.81
CA TYR A 134 1.42 13.91 9.65
C TYR A 134 0.98 12.46 9.71
N PHE A 135 -0.32 12.24 9.51
CA PHE A 135 -0.90 10.93 9.40
C PHE A 135 -1.62 10.82 8.05
N VAL A 136 -1.16 9.89 7.20
CA VAL A 136 -1.70 9.72 5.84
C VAL A 136 -2.54 8.46 5.80
N CYS A 137 -3.76 8.55 5.29
CA CYS A 137 -4.68 7.43 5.19
C CYS A 137 -5.68 7.59 4.04
N ASP A 138 -6.48 6.55 3.81
CA ASP A 138 -7.63 6.58 2.92
C ASP A 138 -8.77 7.43 3.48
N MET A 139 -9.76 7.71 2.64
CA MET A 139 -11.05 8.32 3.06
C MET A 139 -11.91 7.29 3.82
N TRP A 140 -11.44 6.88 4.99
CA TRP A 140 -12.12 5.94 5.87
C TRP A 140 -12.12 6.48 7.29
N GLN A 141 -13.30 6.78 7.81
CA GLN A 141 -13.47 7.47 9.09
C GLN A 141 -12.73 6.79 10.26
N PRO A 142 -12.73 5.46 10.42
CA PRO A 142 -12.01 4.82 11.52
C PRO A 142 -10.50 5.09 11.55
N TYR A 143 -9.86 5.36 10.41
CA TYR A 143 -8.44 5.77 10.40
C TYR A 143 -8.24 7.21 10.89
N VAL A 144 -9.18 8.08 10.58
CA VAL A 144 -9.14 9.47 11.07
C VAL A 144 -9.38 9.51 12.56
N ASP A 145 -10.34 8.74 13.08
CA ASP A 145 -10.62 8.64 14.52
C ASP A 145 -9.41 8.04 15.26
N LEU A 146 -8.76 7.03 14.68
CA LEU A 146 -7.52 6.47 15.19
C LEU A 146 -6.41 7.51 15.26
N ALA A 147 -6.26 8.30 14.18
CA ALA A 147 -5.25 9.37 14.13
C ALA A 147 -5.49 10.44 15.21
N HIS A 148 -6.72 10.88 15.39
CA HIS A 148 -7.06 11.87 16.43
C HIS A 148 -6.83 11.32 17.83
N THR A 149 -7.08 10.02 18.06
CA THR A 149 -6.91 9.37 19.37
C THR A 149 -5.44 9.18 19.72
N PHE A 150 -4.63 8.70 18.80
CA PHE A 150 -3.25 8.29 19.09
C PHE A 150 -2.20 9.32 18.70
N PHE A 151 -2.49 10.20 17.76
CA PHE A 151 -1.58 11.22 17.20
C PHE A 151 -2.19 12.62 17.24
N PRO A 152 -2.48 13.17 18.42
CA PRO A 152 -3.24 14.42 18.57
C PRO A 152 -2.56 15.63 17.90
N ASN A 153 -1.24 15.58 17.72
CA ASN A 153 -0.47 16.64 17.05
C ASN A 153 -0.44 16.47 15.52
N ALA A 154 -0.94 15.32 15.00
CA ALA A 154 -0.85 15.03 13.58
C ALA A 154 -1.92 15.75 12.76
N LYS A 155 -1.51 16.26 11.60
CA LYS A 155 -2.43 16.68 10.55
C LYS A 155 -2.79 15.46 9.72
N VAL A 156 -4.07 15.09 9.72
CA VAL A 156 -4.56 13.98 8.88
C VAL A 156 -4.59 14.46 7.44
N CYS A 157 -4.01 13.67 6.55
CA CYS A 157 -3.94 13.91 5.11
C CYS A 157 -4.56 12.71 4.39
N ILE A 158 -5.49 12.95 3.50
CA ILE A 158 -6.02 11.88 2.63
C ILE A 158 -5.03 11.60 1.49
N ASP A 159 -4.79 10.34 1.22
CA ASP A 159 -3.95 9.97 0.10
C ASP A 159 -4.53 10.43 -1.24
N LYS A 160 -3.66 11.05 -2.05
CA LYS A 160 -4.03 11.69 -3.32
C LYS A 160 -4.70 10.73 -4.31
N TYR A 161 -4.26 9.47 -4.34
CA TYR A 161 -4.84 8.45 -5.20
C TYR A 161 -6.32 8.24 -4.91
N HIS A 162 -6.72 8.20 -3.63
CA HIS A 162 -8.08 7.90 -3.21
C HIS A 162 -9.07 9.00 -3.59
N PHE A 163 -8.74 10.27 -3.40
CA PHE A 163 -9.66 11.32 -3.83
C PHE A 163 -9.66 11.55 -5.34
N ILE A 164 -8.56 11.38 -6.06
CA ILE A 164 -8.57 11.39 -7.53
C ILE A 164 -9.44 10.25 -8.07
N ARG A 165 -9.39 9.09 -7.46
CA ARG A 165 -10.19 7.93 -7.85
C ARG A 165 -11.70 8.19 -7.73
N GLN A 166 -12.15 9.00 -6.78
CA GLN A 166 -13.58 9.36 -6.67
C GLN A 166 -14.08 10.10 -7.93
N VAL A 167 -13.32 11.05 -8.44
CA VAL A 167 -13.66 11.77 -9.68
C VAL A 167 -13.65 10.84 -10.89
N THR A 168 -12.66 9.97 -11.00
CA THR A 168 -12.63 8.99 -12.09
C THR A 168 -13.79 8.01 -12.02
N TRP A 169 -14.22 7.62 -10.83
CA TRP A 169 -15.42 6.80 -10.65
C TRP A 169 -16.70 7.53 -11.01
N ALA A 170 -16.83 8.82 -10.64
CA ALA A 170 -17.97 9.63 -11.04
C ALA A 170 -18.07 9.67 -12.58
N MET A 171 -16.95 9.99 -13.26
CA MET A 171 -16.89 9.98 -14.73
C MET A 171 -17.26 8.61 -15.34
N GLU A 172 -16.71 7.53 -14.81
CA GLU A 172 -16.98 6.18 -15.28
C GLU A 172 -18.44 5.77 -15.05
N ASN A 173 -19.06 6.23 -13.96
CA ASN A 173 -20.47 5.94 -13.67
C ASN A 173 -21.41 6.72 -14.58
N VAL A 174 -21.11 7.98 -14.92
CA VAL A 174 -21.84 8.74 -15.96
C VAL A 174 -21.78 7.97 -17.28
N ARG A 175 -20.58 7.56 -17.73
CA ARG A 175 -20.42 6.76 -18.94
C ARG A 175 -21.27 5.47 -18.89
N LYS A 176 -21.23 4.73 -17.79
CA LYS A 176 -22.02 3.49 -17.61
C LYS A 176 -23.53 3.74 -17.63
N ARG A 177 -24.00 4.85 -17.06
CA ARG A 177 -25.39 5.26 -17.09
C ARG A 177 -25.84 5.48 -18.53
N LEU A 178 -25.10 6.28 -19.29
CA LEU A 178 -25.39 6.59 -20.69
C LEU A 178 -25.30 5.37 -21.60
N GLN A 179 -24.41 4.42 -21.32
CA GLN A 179 -24.33 3.17 -22.10
C GLN A 179 -25.61 2.33 -22.11
N LYS A 180 -26.52 2.51 -21.15
CA LYS A 180 -27.78 1.77 -21.09
C LYS A 180 -28.74 2.16 -22.22
N THR A 181 -28.62 3.39 -22.73
CA THR A 181 -29.46 3.93 -23.81
C THR A 181 -28.82 3.82 -25.19
N MET A 182 -27.58 3.35 -25.27
CA MET A 182 -26.82 3.23 -26.53
C MET A 182 -27.16 1.95 -27.29
N THR A 183 -27.03 2.01 -28.62
CA THR A 183 -27.08 0.82 -29.48
C THR A 183 -25.97 -0.16 -29.12
N ILE A 184 -26.11 -1.42 -29.50
CA ILE A 184 -25.13 -2.47 -29.17
C ILE A 184 -23.71 -2.12 -29.69
N THR A 185 -23.62 -1.56 -30.89
CA THR A 185 -22.34 -1.15 -31.50
C THR A 185 -21.69 -0.02 -30.75
N MET A 186 -22.44 1.06 -30.45
CA MET A 186 -21.96 2.18 -29.66
C MET A 186 -21.56 1.76 -28.25
N ARG A 187 -22.37 0.94 -27.60
CA ARG A 187 -22.06 0.40 -26.28
C ARG A 187 -20.73 -0.36 -26.24
N LYS A 188 -20.45 -1.20 -27.25
CA LYS A 188 -19.16 -1.90 -27.37
C LYS A 188 -18.00 -0.91 -27.54
N TYR A 189 -18.16 0.09 -28.39
CA TYR A 189 -17.16 1.13 -28.63
C TYR A 189 -16.82 1.89 -27.34
N TYR A 190 -17.81 2.45 -26.66
CA TYR A 190 -17.62 3.20 -25.41
C TYR A 190 -17.05 2.34 -24.27
N LYS A 191 -17.36 1.04 -24.22
CA LYS A 191 -16.77 0.12 -23.26
C LYS A 191 -15.29 -0.15 -23.54
N ARG A 192 -14.91 -0.34 -24.81
CA ARG A 192 -13.53 -0.60 -25.21
C ARG A 192 -12.65 0.64 -25.10
N SER A 193 -13.19 1.80 -25.47
CA SER A 193 -12.49 3.08 -25.50
C SER A 193 -12.58 3.86 -24.18
N HIS A 194 -13.12 3.27 -23.09
CA HIS A 194 -13.33 3.97 -21.81
C HIS A 194 -12.05 4.61 -21.25
N LYS A 195 -10.88 4.06 -21.53
CA LYS A 195 -9.59 4.63 -21.09
C LYS A 195 -9.32 6.01 -21.67
N LEU A 196 -9.85 6.34 -22.85
CA LEU A 196 -9.71 7.67 -23.45
C LEU A 196 -10.37 8.72 -22.57
N LEU A 197 -11.58 8.43 -22.06
CA LEU A 197 -12.32 9.33 -21.17
C LEU A 197 -11.68 9.45 -19.77
N LEU A 198 -10.99 8.42 -19.28
CA LEU A 198 -10.41 8.40 -17.95
C LEU A 198 -8.98 8.95 -17.92
N THR A 199 -8.24 8.84 -19.03
CA THR A 199 -6.90 9.41 -19.15
C THR A 199 -7.00 10.94 -19.17
N ARG A 200 -6.02 11.63 -18.60
CA ARG A 200 -5.91 13.09 -18.69
C ARG A 200 -5.79 13.50 -20.14
N TYR A 201 -6.61 14.47 -20.57
CA TYR A 201 -6.73 14.85 -21.97
C TYR A 201 -5.36 15.25 -22.58
N HIS A 202 -4.55 16.04 -21.87
CA HIS A 202 -3.24 16.45 -22.35
C HIS A 202 -2.20 15.32 -22.50
N LYS A 203 -2.46 14.13 -21.92
CA LYS A 203 -1.60 12.94 -22.04
C LYS A 203 -2.01 12.04 -23.20
N LEU A 204 -3.10 12.33 -23.86
CA LEU A 204 -3.56 11.60 -25.03
C LEU A 204 -2.70 11.98 -26.24
N THR A 205 -2.45 11.01 -27.13
CA THR A 205 -1.90 11.30 -28.47
C THR A 205 -2.94 12.08 -29.29
N GLU A 206 -2.53 12.77 -30.35
CA GLU A 206 -3.43 13.57 -31.19
C GLU A 206 -4.56 12.72 -31.80
N GLU A 207 -4.28 11.49 -32.19
CA GLU A 207 -5.29 10.55 -32.67
C GLU A 207 -6.31 10.22 -31.57
N ASN A 208 -5.83 9.93 -30.36
CA ASN A 208 -6.67 9.63 -29.20
C ASN A 208 -7.47 10.84 -28.71
N LYS A 209 -6.96 12.06 -28.85
CA LYS A 209 -7.73 13.31 -28.60
C LYS A 209 -8.91 13.40 -29.53
N LYS A 210 -8.69 13.24 -30.85
CA LYS A 210 -9.78 13.23 -31.84
C LYS A 210 -10.84 12.19 -31.53
N ALA A 211 -10.42 10.97 -31.16
CA ALA A 211 -11.34 9.91 -30.76
C ALA A 211 -12.12 10.26 -29.48
N CYS A 212 -11.45 10.87 -28.50
CA CYS A 212 -12.08 11.34 -27.25
C CYS A 212 -13.11 12.44 -27.56
N ASP A 213 -12.75 13.43 -28.38
CA ASP A 213 -13.63 14.53 -28.74
C ASP A 213 -14.89 14.02 -29.44
N LEU A 214 -14.75 13.08 -30.38
CA LEU A 214 -15.91 12.42 -31.01
C LEU A 214 -16.81 11.71 -29.98
N MET A 215 -16.23 11.05 -28.99
CA MET A 215 -17.02 10.44 -27.90
C MET A 215 -17.78 11.48 -27.09
N LEU A 216 -17.16 12.64 -26.82
CA LEU A 216 -17.76 13.73 -26.03
C LEU A 216 -18.87 14.48 -26.77
N LEU A 217 -18.88 14.48 -28.11
CA LEU A 217 -19.94 15.07 -28.92
C LEU A 217 -21.28 14.32 -28.79
N TYR A 218 -21.25 13.06 -28.36
CA TYR A 218 -22.45 12.21 -28.29
C TYR A 218 -23.47 12.70 -27.25
N ASN A 219 -23.03 13.25 -26.13
CA ASN A 219 -23.94 13.59 -25.03
C ASN A 219 -23.36 14.67 -24.12
N ASP A 220 -24.18 15.64 -23.74
CA ASP A 220 -23.78 16.79 -22.92
C ASP A 220 -23.38 16.38 -21.49
N ASP A 221 -24.08 15.42 -20.89
CA ASP A 221 -23.71 14.89 -19.59
C ASP A 221 -22.29 14.30 -19.59
N LEU A 222 -21.92 13.58 -20.68
CA LEU A 222 -20.61 13.01 -20.83
C LEU A 222 -19.53 14.09 -20.97
N ARG A 223 -19.82 15.14 -21.74
CA ARG A 223 -18.95 16.29 -21.95
C ARG A 223 -18.74 17.06 -20.65
N LEU A 224 -19.81 17.35 -19.92
CA LEU A 224 -19.74 18.01 -18.61
C LEU A 224 -18.95 17.17 -17.59
N ALA A 225 -19.21 15.86 -17.52
CA ALA A 225 -18.50 14.95 -16.64
C ALA A 225 -16.98 14.91 -16.95
N HIS A 226 -16.62 14.88 -18.23
CA HIS A 226 -15.22 14.93 -18.65
C HIS A 226 -14.57 16.26 -18.28
N TRP A 227 -15.25 17.39 -18.51
CA TRP A 227 -14.77 18.72 -18.11
C TRP A 227 -14.55 18.82 -16.61
N LEU A 228 -15.50 18.36 -15.79
CA LEU A 228 -15.36 18.33 -14.33
C LEU A 228 -14.14 17.48 -13.89
N LYS A 229 -13.92 16.35 -14.53
CA LYS A 229 -12.74 15.49 -14.28
C LYS A 229 -11.44 16.23 -14.62
N GLU A 230 -11.34 16.85 -15.80
CA GLU A 230 -10.13 17.58 -16.21
C GLU A 230 -9.85 18.76 -15.28
N LYS A 231 -10.86 19.54 -14.93
CA LYS A 231 -10.73 20.65 -13.97
C LYS A 231 -10.21 20.19 -12.61
N PHE A 232 -10.66 19.05 -12.11
CA PHE A 232 -10.15 18.49 -10.86
C PHE A 232 -8.68 18.07 -10.98
N TYR A 233 -8.28 17.52 -12.12
CA TYR A 233 -6.88 17.20 -12.37
C TYR A 233 -5.98 18.44 -12.41
N GLU A 234 -6.46 19.55 -12.98
CA GLU A 234 -5.75 20.84 -12.99
C GLU A 234 -5.51 21.33 -11.55
N ILE A 235 -6.52 21.27 -10.68
CA ILE A 235 -6.39 21.60 -9.25
C ILE A 235 -5.30 20.73 -8.60
N CYS A 236 -5.33 19.43 -8.86
CA CYS A 236 -4.35 18.49 -8.29
C CYS A 236 -2.91 18.72 -8.78
N GLN A 237 -2.71 19.44 -9.89
CA GLN A 237 -1.38 19.71 -10.46
C GLN A 237 -0.82 21.09 -10.05
N ASP A 238 -1.67 22.02 -9.63
CA ASP A 238 -1.17 23.33 -9.16
C ASP A 238 -0.30 23.12 -7.91
N THR A 239 0.75 23.88 -7.79
CA THR A 239 1.67 23.84 -6.65
C THR A 239 1.39 24.93 -5.62
N ARG A 240 0.53 25.89 -5.95
CA ARG A 240 0.18 27.03 -5.10
C ARG A 240 -1.05 26.69 -4.25
N TYR A 241 -0.84 26.40 -2.98
CA TYR A 241 -1.90 25.99 -2.05
C TYR A 241 -3.09 26.97 -2.00
N SER A 242 -2.85 28.28 -2.01
CA SER A 242 -3.93 29.27 -1.97
C SER A 242 -4.89 29.15 -3.16
N ARG A 243 -4.34 28.89 -4.35
CA ARG A 243 -5.10 28.66 -5.57
C ARG A 243 -5.80 27.29 -5.52
N GLN A 244 -5.08 26.23 -5.17
CA GLN A 244 -5.67 24.89 -5.01
C GLN A 244 -6.88 24.91 -4.06
N ARG A 245 -6.75 25.60 -2.92
CA ARG A 245 -7.83 25.72 -1.94
C ARG A 245 -9.04 26.41 -2.51
N ARG A 246 -8.88 27.56 -3.17
CA ARG A 246 -9.98 28.31 -3.80
C ARG A 246 -10.64 27.46 -4.88
N ASP A 247 -9.86 26.96 -5.84
CA ASP A 247 -10.33 26.22 -7.00
C ASP A 247 -11.00 24.88 -6.58
N PHE A 248 -10.54 24.25 -5.49
CA PHE A 248 -11.17 23.08 -4.90
C PHE A 248 -12.56 23.38 -4.34
N HIS A 249 -12.74 24.47 -3.62
CA HIS A 249 -14.06 24.87 -3.11
C HIS A 249 -15.00 25.25 -4.24
N ASP A 250 -14.51 25.96 -5.26
CA ASP A 250 -15.32 26.33 -6.43
C ASP A 250 -15.70 25.09 -7.23
N TRP A 251 -14.79 24.14 -7.40
CA TRP A 251 -15.09 22.86 -8.04
C TRP A 251 -16.20 22.09 -7.29
N ILE A 252 -16.15 22.03 -5.95
CA ILE A 252 -17.21 21.38 -5.15
C ILE A 252 -18.57 22.04 -5.38
N LYS A 253 -18.65 23.36 -5.49
CA LYS A 253 -19.89 24.07 -5.79
C LYS A 253 -20.42 23.70 -7.17
N ILE A 254 -19.56 23.79 -8.20
CA ILE A 254 -19.93 23.50 -9.59
C ILE A 254 -20.35 22.04 -9.75
N ALA A 255 -19.58 21.10 -9.21
CA ALA A 255 -19.91 19.67 -9.26
C ALA A 255 -21.22 19.36 -8.51
N GLY A 256 -21.45 20.01 -7.35
CA GLY A 256 -22.65 19.84 -6.55
C GLY A 256 -23.93 20.42 -7.16
N SER A 257 -23.81 21.32 -8.13
CA SER A 257 -24.94 21.92 -8.89
C SER A 257 -24.97 21.48 -10.35
N SER A 258 -24.20 20.46 -10.72
CA SER A 258 -24.02 20.03 -12.11
C SER A 258 -25.23 19.30 -12.73
N GLY A 259 -26.17 18.83 -11.90
CA GLY A 259 -27.27 17.95 -12.34
C GLY A 259 -26.82 16.51 -12.60
N LEU A 260 -25.52 16.21 -12.45
CA LEU A 260 -24.95 14.86 -12.56
C LEU A 260 -24.90 14.20 -11.19
N LYS A 261 -25.84 13.32 -10.87
CA LYS A 261 -25.94 12.64 -9.56
C LYS A 261 -24.62 12.00 -9.10
N GLU A 262 -23.82 11.53 -10.05
CA GLU A 262 -22.51 10.92 -9.79
C GLU A 262 -21.49 11.94 -9.26
N PHE A 263 -21.50 13.15 -9.83
CA PHE A 263 -20.62 14.25 -9.42
C PHE A 263 -21.16 14.99 -8.19
N GLU A 264 -22.47 15.10 -8.02
CA GLU A 264 -23.08 15.61 -6.79
C GLU A 264 -22.65 14.78 -5.57
N LYS A 265 -22.73 13.44 -5.67
CA LYS A 265 -22.22 12.53 -4.62
C LYS A 265 -20.70 12.67 -4.38
N CYS A 266 -19.93 12.90 -5.44
CA CYS A 266 -18.50 13.16 -5.32
C CYS A 266 -18.24 14.48 -4.57
N ALA A 267 -19.00 15.53 -4.89
CA ALA A 267 -18.93 16.82 -4.22
C ALA A 267 -19.31 16.72 -2.73
N ASP A 268 -20.34 15.96 -2.38
CA ASP A 268 -20.74 15.71 -0.99
C ASP A 268 -19.63 14.99 -0.23
N THR A 269 -19.03 13.96 -0.83
CA THR A 269 -17.86 13.28 -0.27
C THR A 269 -16.72 14.26 -0.01
N TYR A 270 -16.46 15.19 -0.95
CA TYR A 270 -15.37 16.16 -0.79
C TYR A 270 -15.68 17.27 0.20
N ARG A 271 -16.96 17.65 0.40
CA ARG A 271 -17.35 18.53 1.49
C ARG A 271 -17.03 17.91 2.84
N HIS A 272 -17.37 16.63 3.01
CA HIS A 272 -17.08 15.89 4.22
C HIS A 272 -15.57 15.79 4.51
N TRP A 273 -14.77 15.46 3.51
CA TRP A 273 -13.31 15.27 3.62
C TRP A 273 -12.48 16.52 3.29
N SER A 274 -13.10 17.68 3.24
CA SER A 274 -12.47 18.92 2.73
C SER A 274 -11.18 19.28 3.49
N LYS A 275 -11.20 19.19 4.81
CA LYS A 275 -10.06 19.53 5.68
C LYS A 275 -8.86 18.62 5.39
N GLU A 276 -9.07 17.32 5.31
CA GLU A 276 -8.03 16.30 5.16
C GLU A 276 -7.47 16.28 3.72
N ILE A 277 -8.31 16.55 2.71
CA ILE A 277 -7.88 16.72 1.31
C ILE A 277 -7.05 18.01 1.17
N LEU A 278 -7.49 19.13 1.78
CA LEU A 278 -6.72 20.37 1.78
C LEU A 278 -5.40 20.26 2.54
N ASN A 279 -5.34 19.44 3.59
CA ASN A 279 -4.08 19.10 4.24
C ASN A 279 -3.13 18.37 3.28
N ALA A 280 -3.64 17.42 2.49
CA ALA A 280 -2.82 16.72 1.50
C ALA A 280 -2.24 17.69 0.45
N PHE A 281 -3.00 18.68 -0.01
CA PHE A 281 -2.49 19.73 -0.89
C PHE A 281 -1.45 20.61 -0.21
N LYS A 282 -1.73 21.03 1.03
CA LYS A 282 -0.88 21.96 1.77
C LYS A 282 0.48 21.38 2.12
N TYR A 283 0.52 20.11 2.55
CA TYR A 283 1.73 19.48 3.05
C TYR A 283 2.43 18.59 2.02
N GLY A 284 1.78 18.29 0.91
CA GLY A 284 2.36 17.51 -0.20
C GLY A 284 2.74 16.06 0.15
N ILE A 285 2.26 15.54 1.30
CA ILE A 285 2.59 14.19 1.74
C ILE A 285 1.57 13.22 1.16
N THR A 286 2.06 12.22 0.45
CA THR A 286 1.23 11.21 -0.23
C THR A 286 1.68 9.81 0.15
N ASN A 287 0.81 8.84 -0.07
CA ASN A 287 1.06 7.41 0.13
C ASN A 287 1.63 6.71 -1.12
N GLY A 288 2.16 7.48 -2.08
CA GLY A 288 2.60 6.94 -3.38
C GLY A 288 3.64 5.82 -3.28
N THR A 289 4.49 5.85 -2.27
CA THR A 289 5.47 4.78 -2.01
C THR A 289 4.82 3.49 -1.52
N THR A 290 3.70 3.57 -0.82
CA THR A 290 2.97 2.40 -0.35
C THR A 290 2.39 1.59 -1.50
N GLU A 291 2.02 2.24 -2.62
CA GLU A 291 1.61 1.51 -3.83
C GLU A 291 2.77 0.66 -4.39
N GLY A 292 3.99 1.18 -4.38
CA GLY A 292 5.20 0.43 -4.75
C GLY A 292 5.42 -0.79 -3.85
N PHE A 293 5.29 -0.62 -2.54
CA PHE A 293 5.36 -1.72 -1.57
C PHE A 293 4.23 -2.74 -1.77
N ASN A 294 3.01 -2.28 -1.96
CA ASN A 294 1.87 -3.14 -2.24
C ASN A 294 2.08 -3.98 -3.51
N ASN A 295 2.74 -3.43 -4.53
CA ASN A 295 3.10 -4.19 -5.74
C ASN A 295 4.20 -5.23 -5.44
N LYS A 296 5.24 -4.89 -4.68
CA LYS A 296 6.28 -5.84 -4.24
C LYS A 296 5.68 -6.97 -3.40
N ILE A 297 4.77 -6.64 -2.47
CA ILE A 297 4.03 -7.62 -1.65
C ILE A 297 3.18 -8.55 -2.54
N LYS A 298 2.51 -8.03 -3.58
CA LYS A 298 1.76 -8.87 -4.53
C LYS A 298 2.66 -9.86 -5.27
N VAL A 299 3.86 -9.43 -5.69
CA VAL A 299 4.84 -10.32 -6.33
C VAL A 299 5.32 -11.39 -5.36
N LEU A 300 5.75 -10.98 -4.16
CA LEU A 300 6.17 -11.90 -3.11
C LEU A 300 5.09 -12.95 -2.81
N LYS A 301 3.86 -12.52 -2.68
CA LYS A 301 2.70 -13.37 -2.43
C LYS A 301 2.47 -14.39 -3.55
N ARG A 302 2.57 -13.99 -4.82
CA ARG A 302 2.45 -14.90 -5.98
C ARG A 302 3.56 -15.94 -5.96
N ASN A 303 4.80 -15.50 -5.78
CA ASN A 303 5.98 -16.37 -5.79
C ASN A 303 6.03 -17.32 -4.58
N SER A 304 5.36 -16.96 -3.50
CA SER A 304 5.31 -17.78 -2.27
C SER A 304 4.25 -18.88 -2.31
N TYR A 305 3.41 -18.94 -3.35
CA TYR A 305 2.31 -19.92 -3.49
C TYR A 305 1.42 -20.05 -2.24
N GLY A 306 1.32 -18.99 -1.45
CA GLY A 306 0.46 -18.88 -0.27
C GLY A 306 1.17 -19.15 1.06
N ILE A 307 1.71 -18.13 1.71
CA ILE A 307 2.16 -18.19 3.10
C ILE A 307 0.93 -18.00 4.00
N ARG A 308 0.53 -19.05 4.73
CA ARG A 308 -0.65 -19.00 5.62
C ARG A 308 -0.33 -18.44 7.01
N ASN A 309 0.88 -18.64 7.50
CA ASN A 309 1.33 -18.11 8.78
C ASN A 309 1.62 -16.61 8.64
N PHE A 310 0.91 -15.78 9.44
CA PHE A 310 1.02 -14.33 9.38
C PHE A 310 2.43 -13.86 9.77
N GLU A 311 3.01 -14.35 10.86
CA GLU A 311 4.33 -13.91 11.33
C GLU A 311 5.42 -14.17 10.28
N ARG A 312 5.42 -15.35 9.65
CA ARG A 312 6.31 -15.64 8.54
C ARG A 312 6.07 -14.73 7.35
N PHE A 313 4.81 -14.40 7.05
CA PHE A 313 4.48 -13.51 5.94
C PHE A 313 4.93 -12.08 6.25
N ARG A 314 4.65 -11.58 7.46
CA ARG A 314 5.14 -10.29 7.97
C ARG A 314 6.68 -10.21 7.91
N THR A 315 7.37 -11.18 8.51
CA THR A 315 8.85 -11.24 8.49
C THR A 315 9.38 -11.26 7.06
N ARG A 316 8.74 -12.02 6.17
CA ARG A 316 9.15 -12.13 4.77
C ARG A 316 9.01 -10.81 4.01
N ILE A 317 7.92 -10.06 4.25
CA ILE A 317 7.73 -8.73 3.67
C ILE A 317 8.81 -7.79 4.19
N LEU A 318 8.93 -7.66 5.50
CA LEU A 318 9.90 -6.75 6.12
C LEU A 318 11.34 -7.07 5.70
N HIS A 319 11.68 -8.37 5.62
CA HIS A 319 13.00 -8.80 5.19
C HIS A 319 13.29 -8.50 3.72
N SER A 320 12.29 -8.57 2.86
CA SER A 320 12.48 -8.27 1.43
C SER A 320 12.47 -6.77 1.11
N THR A 321 12.11 -5.91 2.05
CA THR A 321 11.96 -4.45 1.82
C THR A 321 12.94 -3.59 2.60
N ASN A 322 13.61 -4.16 3.60
CA ASN A 322 14.73 -3.58 4.33
C ASN A 322 16.03 -4.16 3.78
#